data_24a002ee0cb854e70fbb6003222c3425
#
_entry.id   24a002ee0cb854e70fbb6003222c3425
#
_cell.length_a   1.000
_cell.length_b   1.000
_cell.length_c   1.000
_cell.angle_alpha   90.00
_cell.angle_beta   90.00
_cell.angle_gamma   90.00
#
_symmetry.space_group_name_H-M   'P 1'
#
loop_
_entity.id
_entity.type
_entity.pdbx_description
1 polymer ?
#
loop_
_entity_poly.entity_id
_entity_poly.type
_entity_poly.pdbx_seq_one_letter_code
_entity_poly.pdbx_strand_id
1 'polypeptide(L)'
;MDNSENIEILIGDENEGARVDLALSLQLPEISRSFIQKLIETGAVKINSQSCLSKKYKVKAGDVVYIALPEPKTLEVQAEDIPLDIVYEDDDLLVVDKPRGMVVHPAVGNESGTLVNALMFHCKDRLSSINGVIRPGIVHRIDKDTSGLLVVAKNDIAHELLSQQLADHSITRKYEALVFDNLKQDEGTVEAPIGRDPKNRLRQAVTWQ
;
A
#
# COMPACT_ATOMS: atom_id res chain seq x y z
N MET A 1 6.66 -28.43 -4.88
CA MET A 1 7.37 -28.55 -3.60
C MET A 1 7.04 -27.28 -2.83
N ASP A 2 6.38 -27.48 -1.70
CA ASP A 2 5.85 -26.37 -0.87
C ASP A 2 7.05 -25.64 -0.25
N ASN A 3 7.37 -24.47 -0.73
CA ASN A 3 8.52 -23.67 -0.30
C ASN A 3 8.10 -22.66 0.78
N SER A 4 7.08 -23.02 1.59
CA SER A 4 6.66 -22.22 2.73
C SER A 4 7.81 -22.14 3.74
N GLU A 5 8.30 -20.95 4.00
CA GLU A 5 9.30 -20.69 5.02
C GLU A 5 8.65 -20.96 6.39
N ASN A 6 9.11 -22.00 7.08
CA ASN A 6 8.60 -22.36 8.40
C ASN A 6 9.55 -21.82 9.47
N ILE A 7 9.01 -21.10 10.42
CA ILE A 7 9.74 -20.58 11.58
C ILE A 7 9.37 -21.42 12.79
N GLU A 8 10.38 -21.90 13.53
CA GLU A 8 10.23 -22.57 14.80
C GLU A 8 10.81 -21.71 15.92
N ILE A 9 10.04 -21.48 16.98
CA ILE A 9 10.40 -20.63 18.11
C ILE A 9 10.16 -21.39 19.40
N LEU A 10 11.20 -21.46 20.23
CA LEU A 10 11.10 -21.95 21.61
C LEU A 10 10.79 -20.76 22.56
N ILE A 11 9.72 -20.85 23.31
CA ILE A 11 9.35 -19.83 24.30
C ILE A 11 10.22 -19.96 25.55
N GLY A 12 10.97 -18.91 25.85
CA GLY A 12 11.77 -18.82 27.07
C GLY A 12 10.97 -18.36 28.31
N ASP A 13 11.61 -18.48 29.47
CA ASP A 13 11.02 -18.12 30.80
C ASP A 13 10.57 -16.64 30.83
N GLU A 14 11.28 -15.74 30.12
CA GLU A 14 10.98 -14.30 30.06
C GLU A 14 9.62 -14.00 29.41
N ASN A 15 9.08 -14.94 28.63
CA ASN A 15 7.79 -14.80 27.95
C ASN A 15 6.67 -15.62 28.58
N GLU A 16 6.93 -16.31 29.70
CA GLU A 16 5.91 -17.12 30.38
C GLU A 16 4.68 -16.30 30.78
N GLY A 17 3.49 -16.79 30.45
CA GLY A 17 2.21 -16.14 30.72
C GLY A 17 1.89 -14.94 29.81
N ALA A 18 2.81 -14.56 28.93
CA ALA A 18 2.56 -13.53 27.92
C ALA A 18 1.55 -14.01 26.87
N ARG A 19 0.91 -13.06 26.20
CA ARG A 19 0.05 -13.40 25.05
C ARG A 19 0.93 -13.83 23.89
N VAL A 20 0.51 -14.86 23.16
CA VAL A 20 1.25 -15.41 22.03
C VAL A 20 1.57 -14.35 20.97
N ASP A 21 0.63 -13.45 20.65
CA ASP A 21 0.85 -12.38 19.66
C ASP A 21 1.92 -11.37 20.12
N LEU A 22 2.07 -11.16 21.42
CA LEU A 22 3.11 -10.29 21.98
C LEU A 22 4.46 -11.00 22.03
N ALA A 23 4.49 -12.22 22.57
CA ALA A 23 5.71 -13.02 22.66
C ALA A 23 6.38 -13.20 21.29
N LEU A 24 5.58 -13.52 20.26
CA LEU A 24 6.09 -13.67 18.90
C LEU A 24 6.56 -12.35 18.30
N SER A 25 5.87 -11.22 18.54
CA SER A 25 6.30 -9.92 18.02
C SER A 25 7.61 -9.41 18.62
N LEU A 26 7.97 -9.86 19.82
CA LEU A 26 9.26 -9.53 20.44
C LEU A 26 10.41 -10.36 19.86
N GLN A 27 10.13 -11.61 19.47
CA GLN A 27 11.14 -12.52 18.92
C GLN A 27 11.30 -12.41 17.40
N LEU A 28 10.32 -11.83 16.71
CA LEU A 28 10.31 -11.62 15.26
C LEU A 28 10.11 -10.12 14.94
N PRO A 29 11.12 -9.27 15.18
CA PRO A 29 11.00 -7.83 15.00
C PRO A 29 10.75 -7.40 13.54
N GLU A 30 11.11 -8.23 12.57
CA GLU A 30 10.84 -8.04 11.13
C GLU A 30 9.37 -8.29 10.76
N ILE A 31 8.60 -8.98 11.62
CA ILE A 31 7.19 -9.29 11.37
C ILE A 31 6.29 -8.41 12.23
N SER A 32 5.43 -7.62 11.59
CA SER A 32 4.52 -6.76 12.35
C SER A 32 3.55 -7.58 13.22
N ARG A 33 3.26 -7.09 14.43
CA ARG A 33 2.31 -7.75 15.34
C ARG A 33 0.92 -7.97 14.72
N SER A 34 0.46 -7.07 13.87
CA SER A 34 -0.81 -7.21 13.16
C SER A 34 -0.78 -8.38 12.17
N PHE A 35 0.34 -8.62 11.52
CA PHE A 35 0.52 -9.76 10.63
C PHE A 35 0.59 -11.07 11.42
N ILE A 36 1.29 -11.11 12.56
CA ILE A 36 1.29 -12.26 13.49
C ILE A 36 -0.14 -12.60 13.94
N GLN A 37 -0.94 -11.61 14.30
CA GLN A 37 -2.34 -11.83 14.67
C GLN A 37 -3.15 -12.45 13.55
N LYS A 38 -2.93 -12.01 12.30
CA LYS A 38 -3.56 -12.59 11.13
C LYS A 38 -3.14 -14.06 10.91
N LEU A 39 -1.85 -14.37 11.06
CA LEU A 39 -1.33 -15.74 10.97
C LEU A 39 -1.98 -16.66 12.01
N ILE A 40 -2.17 -16.17 13.23
CA ILE A 40 -2.86 -16.91 14.31
C ILE A 40 -4.32 -17.16 13.91
N GLU A 41 -5.04 -16.13 13.48
CA GLU A 41 -6.47 -16.22 13.09
C GLU A 41 -6.70 -17.14 11.89
N THR A 42 -5.75 -17.25 10.97
CA THR A 42 -5.81 -18.15 9.80
C THR A 42 -5.33 -19.58 10.09
N GLY A 43 -4.88 -19.88 11.32
CA GLY A 43 -4.40 -21.21 11.70
C GLY A 43 -2.98 -21.54 11.23
N ALA A 44 -2.23 -20.54 10.75
CA ALA A 44 -0.83 -20.69 10.34
C ALA A 44 0.14 -20.83 11.53
N VAL A 45 -0.34 -20.66 12.77
CA VAL A 45 0.45 -20.82 14.00
C VAL A 45 0.02 -22.07 14.75
N LYS A 46 1.00 -22.91 15.11
CA LYS A 46 0.80 -24.07 15.97
C LYS A 46 1.66 -23.96 17.21
N ILE A 47 1.14 -24.40 18.37
CA ILE A 47 1.87 -24.48 19.63
C ILE A 47 1.87 -25.94 20.07
N ASN A 48 3.06 -26.51 20.28
CA ASN A 48 3.22 -27.93 20.59
C ASN A 48 2.44 -28.83 19.63
N SER A 49 2.54 -28.53 18.31
CA SER A 49 1.84 -29.21 17.22
C SER A 49 0.30 -29.02 17.17
N GLN A 50 -0.30 -28.25 18.06
CA GLN A 50 -1.73 -27.95 18.05
C GLN A 50 -2.00 -26.56 17.43
N SER A 51 -3.00 -26.43 16.57
CA SER A 51 -3.37 -25.15 15.96
C SER A 51 -3.79 -24.12 17.00
N CYS A 52 -3.15 -22.96 17.02
CA CYS A 52 -3.50 -21.84 17.86
C CYS A 52 -4.31 -20.82 17.06
N LEU A 53 -5.60 -20.68 17.35
CA LEU A 53 -6.51 -19.71 16.69
C LEU A 53 -6.77 -18.45 17.54
N SER A 54 -6.28 -18.42 18.78
CA SER A 54 -6.54 -17.32 19.69
C SER A 54 -5.29 -16.50 19.96
N LYS A 55 -5.27 -15.26 19.46
CA LYS A 55 -4.19 -14.30 19.77
C LYS A 55 -4.03 -13.95 21.25
N LYS A 56 -5.03 -14.33 22.09
CA LYS A 56 -5.00 -14.15 23.54
C LYS A 56 -4.44 -15.37 24.29
N TYR A 57 -4.07 -16.44 23.57
CA TYR A 57 -3.45 -17.61 24.20
C TYR A 57 -2.22 -17.17 24.99
N LYS A 58 -2.08 -17.70 26.22
CA LYS A 58 -0.95 -17.43 27.09
C LYS A 58 0.07 -18.55 26.93
N VAL A 59 1.24 -18.21 26.42
CA VAL A 59 2.34 -19.15 26.22
C VAL A 59 2.98 -19.53 27.55
N LYS A 60 3.57 -20.73 27.57
CA LYS A 60 4.35 -21.25 28.71
C LYS A 60 5.81 -21.38 28.32
N ALA A 61 6.71 -21.27 29.28
CA ALA A 61 8.11 -21.61 29.04
C ALA A 61 8.24 -23.06 28.57
N GLY A 62 9.04 -23.28 27.54
CA GLY A 62 9.18 -24.57 26.88
C GLY A 62 8.16 -24.87 25.78
N ASP A 63 7.15 -24.01 25.55
CA ASP A 63 6.28 -24.14 24.36
C ASP A 63 7.08 -23.98 23.08
N VAL A 64 6.85 -24.87 22.12
CA VAL A 64 7.42 -24.80 20.78
C VAL A 64 6.36 -24.25 19.83
N VAL A 65 6.62 -23.08 19.26
CA VAL A 65 5.71 -22.42 18.32
C VAL A 65 6.22 -22.60 16.89
N TYR A 66 5.37 -23.15 16.04
CA TYR A 66 5.61 -23.30 14.60
C TYR A 66 4.74 -22.26 13.87
N ILE A 67 5.37 -21.50 12.97
CA ILE A 67 4.70 -20.49 12.14
C ILE A 67 4.95 -20.85 10.69
N ALA A 68 3.87 -21.16 9.95
CA ALA A 68 3.92 -21.29 8.50
C ALA A 68 3.72 -19.92 7.87
N LEU A 69 4.77 -19.31 7.33
CA LEU A 69 4.64 -18.08 6.56
C LEU A 69 4.01 -18.41 5.20
N PRO A 70 2.90 -17.74 4.84
CA PRO A 70 2.37 -17.88 3.49
C PRO A 70 3.40 -17.33 2.51
N GLU A 71 3.53 -17.98 1.36
CA GLU A 71 4.34 -17.40 0.28
C GLU A 71 3.90 -15.94 0.04
N PRO A 72 4.86 -15.02 -0.15
CA PRO A 72 4.51 -13.67 -0.55
C PRO A 72 3.67 -13.79 -1.83
N LYS A 73 2.39 -13.44 -1.77
CA LYS A 73 1.62 -13.26 -3.00
C LYS A 73 2.28 -12.11 -3.75
N THR A 74 3.10 -12.45 -4.72
CA THR A 74 3.49 -11.48 -5.74
C THR A 74 2.20 -11.02 -6.38
N LEU A 75 1.81 -9.77 -6.14
CA LEU A 75 0.74 -9.14 -6.90
C LEU A 75 1.30 -8.99 -8.32
N GLU A 76 1.07 -10.01 -9.15
CA GLU A 76 1.28 -9.88 -10.59
C GLU A 76 0.20 -8.93 -11.09
N VAL A 77 0.62 -7.72 -11.38
CA VAL A 77 -0.28 -6.76 -12.01
C VAL A 77 -0.43 -7.18 -13.47
N GLN A 78 -1.64 -7.55 -13.85
CA GLN A 78 -1.94 -7.96 -15.22
C GLN A 78 -2.31 -6.75 -16.08
N ALA A 79 -1.85 -6.75 -17.33
CA ALA A 79 -2.28 -5.77 -18.31
C ALA A 79 -3.75 -5.99 -18.69
N GLU A 80 -4.56 -4.93 -18.66
CA GLU A 80 -5.98 -5.00 -18.98
C GLU A 80 -6.32 -3.97 -20.06
N ASP A 81 -7.12 -4.38 -21.06
CA ASP A 81 -7.61 -3.50 -22.13
C ASP A 81 -8.73 -2.58 -21.61
N ILE A 82 -8.32 -1.55 -20.86
CA ILE A 82 -9.20 -0.53 -20.32
C ILE A 82 -8.94 0.77 -21.07
N PRO A 83 -9.96 1.41 -21.65
CA PRO A 83 -9.82 2.67 -22.36
C PRO A 83 -9.22 3.77 -21.46
N LEU A 84 -8.22 4.48 -21.98
CA LEU A 84 -7.58 5.61 -21.32
C LEU A 84 -7.84 6.90 -22.13
N ASP A 85 -8.17 7.98 -21.45
CA ASP A 85 -8.20 9.31 -22.05
C ASP A 85 -6.79 9.92 -21.96
N ILE A 86 -6.02 9.77 -23.06
CA ILE A 86 -4.63 10.21 -23.16
C ILE A 86 -4.62 11.62 -23.70
N VAL A 87 -4.22 12.57 -22.86
CA VAL A 87 -4.15 14.00 -23.21
C VAL A 87 -2.85 14.36 -23.93
N TYR A 88 -1.76 13.68 -23.58
CA TYR A 88 -0.45 13.85 -24.18
C TYR A 88 0.36 12.58 -24.06
N GLU A 89 1.16 12.27 -25.07
CA GLU A 89 2.12 11.16 -25.03
C GLU A 89 3.31 11.45 -25.96
N ASP A 90 4.52 11.17 -25.47
CA ASP A 90 5.76 11.12 -26.24
C ASP A 90 6.57 9.85 -25.88
N ASP A 91 7.87 9.83 -26.16
CA ASP A 91 8.73 8.69 -25.86
C ASP A 91 9.09 8.58 -24.35
N ASP A 92 9.00 9.68 -23.60
CA ASP A 92 9.46 9.79 -22.22
C ASP A 92 8.32 9.75 -21.21
N LEU A 93 7.18 10.35 -21.53
CA LEU A 93 6.06 10.46 -20.60
C LEU A 93 4.70 10.36 -21.29
N LEU A 94 3.68 10.12 -20.49
CA LEU A 94 2.28 10.13 -20.88
C LEU A 94 1.49 10.92 -19.84
N VAL A 95 0.52 11.73 -20.31
CA VAL A 95 -0.46 12.41 -19.45
C VAL A 95 -1.84 11.83 -19.72
N VAL A 96 -2.47 11.32 -18.68
CA VAL A 96 -3.79 10.70 -18.77
C VAL A 96 -4.78 11.46 -17.91
N ASP A 97 -5.99 11.69 -18.41
CA ASP A 97 -7.12 12.14 -17.58
C ASP A 97 -7.79 10.93 -16.90
N LYS A 98 -7.49 10.76 -15.62
CA LYS A 98 -8.03 9.62 -14.87
C LYS A 98 -9.51 9.85 -14.55
N PRO A 99 -10.42 8.93 -14.92
CA PRO A 99 -11.82 9.05 -14.56
C PRO A 99 -12.02 8.88 -13.05
N ARG A 100 -13.11 9.47 -12.54
CA ARG A 100 -13.60 9.21 -11.19
C ARG A 100 -13.94 7.73 -11.02
N GLY A 101 -13.69 7.18 -9.84
CA GLY A 101 -13.95 5.78 -9.51
C GLY A 101 -12.82 4.81 -9.85
N MET A 102 -11.82 5.24 -10.63
CA MET A 102 -10.64 4.42 -10.94
C MET A 102 -9.54 4.60 -9.87
N VAL A 103 -9.03 3.48 -9.36
CA VAL A 103 -7.85 3.46 -8.46
C VAL A 103 -6.58 3.53 -9.31
N VAL A 104 -5.55 4.23 -8.82
CA VAL A 104 -4.30 4.40 -9.59
C VAL A 104 -3.51 3.10 -9.70
N HIS A 105 -3.36 2.35 -8.62
CA HIS A 105 -2.58 1.10 -8.60
C HIS A 105 -3.26 0.02 -7.76
N PRO A 106 -2.99 -1.26 -8.04
CA PRO A 106 -3.59 -2.36 -7.30
C PRO A 106 -3.34 -2.27 -5.80
N ALA A 107 -4.37 -2.57 -5.03
CA ALA A 107 -4.35 -2.61 -3.58
C ALA A 107 -5.38 -3.64 -3.08
N VAL A 108 -5.32 -3.99 -1.80
CA VAL A 108 -6.30 -4.89 -1.18
C VAL A 108 -7.72 -4.35 -1.40
N GLY A 109 -8.57 -5.17 -2.05
CA GLY A 109 -9.94 -4.80 -2.43
C GLY A 109 -10.09 -4.06 -3.76
N ASN A 110 -8.99 -3.81 -4.49
CA ASN A 110 -8.98 -3.29 -5.86
C ASN A 110 -7.75 -3.87 -6.57
N GLU A 111 -7.76 -5.17 -6.82
CA GLU A 111 -6.61 -5.91 -7.35
C GLU A 111 -6.49 -5.79 -8.88
N SER A 112 -7.57 -5.38 -9.56
CA SER A 112 -7.70 -5.23 -11.01
C SER A 112 -8.49 -3.97 -11.35
N GLY A 113 -8.60 -3.63 -12.64
CA GLY A 113 -9.36 -2.46 -13.10
C GLY A 113 -8.72 -1.13 -12.72
N THR A 114 -7.42 -1.09 -12.45
CA THR A 114 -6.70 0.12 -12.02
C THR A 114 -6.06 0.83 -13.21
N LEU A 115 -5.66 2.08 -12.99
CA LEU A 115 -4.92 2.83 -14.01
C LEU A 115 -3.63 2.10 -14.43
N VAL A 116 -2.92 1.47 -13.50
CA VAL A 116 -1.71 0.70 -13.81
C VAL A 116 -2.01 -0.49 -14.71
N ASN A 117 -3.12 -1.23 -14.50
CA ASN A 117 -3.52 -2.32 -15.39
C ASN A 117 -3.72 -1.83 -16.83
N ALA A 118 -4.41 -0.68 -16.99
CA ALA A 118 -4.64 -0.05 -18.28
C ALA A 118 -3.34 0.46 -18.94
N LEU A 119 -2.48 1.11 -18.16
CA LEU A 119 -1.18 1.61 -18.64
C LEU A 119 -0.26 0.48 -19.10
N MET A 120 -0.23 -0.65 -18.40
CA MET A 120 0.55 -1.82 -18.81
C MET A 120 0.06 -2.38 -20.15
N PHE A 121 -1.23 -2.35 -20.41
CA PHE A 121 -1.79 -2.76 -21.71
C PHE A 121 -1.41 -1.75 -22.81
N HIS A 122 -1.59 -0.47 -22.57
CA HIS A 122 -1.33 0.60 -23.53
C HIS A 122 0.17 0.73 -23.85
N CYS A 123 1.01 0.87 -22.85
CA CYS A 123 2.45 1.12 -23.01
C CYS A 123 3.26 -0.17 -23.23
N LYS A 124 2.69 -1.35 -22.95
CA LYS A 124 3.38 -2.65 -22.96
C LYS A 124 4.63 -2.59 -22.09
N ASP A 125 5.80 -2.88 -22.65
CA ASP A 125 7.08 -2.90 -21.92
C ASP A 125 7.75 -1.51 -21.77
N ARG A 126 7.04 -0.43 -22.17
CA ARG A 126 7.56 0.95 -22.12
C ARG A 126 7.01 1.73 -20.93
N LEU A 127 7.19 1.22 -19.74
CA LEU A 127 6.94 1.93 -18.47
C LEU A 127 8.17 1.83 -17.60
N SER A 128 8.47 2.91 -16.87
CA SER A 128 9.55 2.89 -15.89
C SER A 128 9.29 1.81 -14.82
N SER A 129 10.35 1.08 -14.47
CA SER A 129 10.33 -0.01 -13.49
C SER A 129 10.84 0.39 -12.09
N ILE A 130 11.25 1.64 -11.88
CA ILE A 130 11.86 2.11 -10.61
C ILE A 130 11.01 1.78 -9.38
N ASN A 131 9.68 1.95 -9.48
CA ASN A 131 8.76 1.62 -8.38
C ASN A 131 8.30 0.15 -8.40
N GLY A 132 9.02 -0.72 -9.10
CA GLY A 132 8.78 -2.16 -9.18
C GLY A 132 7.53 -2.53 -9.97
N VAL A 133 7.20 -3.82 -9.95
CA VAL A 133 6.13 -4.42 -10.76
C VAL A 133 4.73 -3.88 -10.39
N ILE A 134 4.55 -3.39 -9.17
CA ILE A 134 3.22 -2.97 -8.67
C ILE A 134 2.84 -1.56 -9.12
N ARG A 135 3.82 -0.71 -9.43
CA ARG A 135 3.61 0.72 -9.75
C ARG A 135 4.46 1.22 -10.91
N PRO A 136 4.53 0.49 -12.03
CA PRO A 136 5.35 0.90 -13.14
C PRO A 136 4.92 2.28 -13.65
N GLY A 137 5.88 3.18 -13.86
CA GLY A 137 5.67 4.52 -14.39
C GLY A 137 4.95 5.52 -13.46
N ILE A 138 4.46 5.12 -12.30
CA ILE A 138 3.67 5.98 -11.40
C ILE A 138 4.59 6.83 -10.53
N VAL A 139 4.61 8.13 -10.75
CA VAL A 139 5.38 9.13 -9.99
C VAL A 139 4.53 9.86 -8.94
N HIS A 140 3.21 9.94 -9.14
CA HIS A 140 2.26 10.51 -8.17
C HIS A 140 0.89 9.84 -8.28
N ARG A 141 -0.01 10.20 -7.37
CA ARG A 141 -1.38 9.64 -7.37
C ARG A 141 -2.41 10.65 -6.91
N ILE A 142 -3.64 10.44 -7.35
CA ILE A 142 -4.85 11.07 -6.84
C ILE A 142 -5.79 9.99 -6.31
N ASP A 143 -6.75 10.35 -5.50
CA ASP A 143 -7.68 9.39 -4.88
C ASP A 143 -8.64 8.75 -5.91
N LYS A 144 -9.28 7.65 -5.52
CA LYS A 144 -10.22 6.90 -6.36
C LYS A 144 -11.28 7.80 -6.97
N ASP A 145 -11.91 8.65 -6.14
CA ASP A 145 -13.02 9.49 -6.55
C ASP A 145 -12.61 10.88 -7.06
N THR A 146 -11.31 11.15 -7.12
CA THR A 146 -10.76 12.33 -7.80
C THR A 146 -10.50 12.01 -9.26
N SER A 147 -11.04 12.80 -10.18
CA SER A 147 -10.68 12.78 -11.60
C SER A 147 -9.61 13.81 -11.91
N GLY A 148 -8.96 13.68 -13.04
CA GLY A 148 -8.01 14.66 -13.55
C GLY A 148 -6.66 14.10 -13.95
N LEU A 149 -5.76 15.00 -14.32
CA LEU A 149 -4.52 14.68 -15.00
C LEU A 149 -3.50 14.00 -14.08
N LEU A 150 -2.95 12.90 -14.57
CA LEU A 150 -1.76 12.27 -14.02
C LEU A 150 -0.67 12.21 -15.09
N VAL A 151 0.56 12.48 -14.65
CA VAL A 151 1.75 12.23 -15.45
C VAL A 151 2.33 10.87 -15.13
N VAL A 152 2.72 10.12 -16.15
CA VAL A 152 3.25 8.76 -16.08
C VAL A 152 4.58 8.72 -16.80
N ALA A 153 5.61 8.12 -16.19
CA ALA A 153 6.93 7.98 -16.77
C ALA A 153 7.02 6.70 -17.64
N LYS A 154 7.47 6.83 -18.90
CA LYS A 154 7.66 5.70 -19.81
C LYS A 154 9.05 5.08 -19.71
N ASN A 155 10.01 5.77 -19.11
CA ASN A 155 11.36 5.27 -18.85
C ASN A 155 11.90 5.77 -17.50
N ASP A 156 13.01 5.20 -17.07
CA ASP A 156 13.57 5.46 -15.74
C ASP A 156 14.14 6.88 -15.60
N ILE A 157 14.69 7.47 -16.68
CA ILE A 157 15.21 8.84 -16.67
C ILE A 157 14.06 9.84 -16.45
N ALA A 158 12.98 9.69 -17.19
CA ALA A 158 11.80 10.52 -17.00
C ALA A 158 11.20 10.35 -15.58
N HIS A 159 11.23 9.13 -15.05
CA HIS A 159 10.74 8.83 -13.70
C HIS A 159 11.53 9.60 -12.63
N GLU A 160 12.86 9.57 -12.69
CA GLU A 160 13.72 10.28 -11.76
C GLU A 160 13.50 11.81 -11.83
N LEU A 161 13.50 12.37 -13.05
CA LEU A 161 13.29 13.80 -13.26
C LEU A 161 11.91 14.28 -12.79
N LEU A 162 10.85 13.54 -13.11
CA LEU A 162 9.49 13.86 -12.67
C LEU A 162 9.36 13.73 -11.15
N SER A 163 9.96 12.70 -10.55
CA SER A 163 9.96 12.51 -9.10
C SER A 163 10.67 13.65 -8.38
N GLN A 164 11.79 14.14 -8.93
CA GLN A 164 12.50 15.29 -8.39
C GLN A 164 11.64 16.56 -8.47
N GLN A 165 11.02 16.84 -9.62
CA GLN A 165 10.13 18.00 -9.80
C GLN A 165 8.88 17.95 -8.90
N LEU A 166 8.39 16.75 -8.57
CA LEU A 166 7.30 16.58 -7.61
C LEU A 166 7.75 16.82 -6.15
N ALA A 167 9.00 16.42 -5.82
CA ALA A 167 9.58 16.58 -4.49
C ALA A 167 9.93 18.04 -4.18
N ASP A 168 10.49 18.78 -5.14
CA ASP A 168 10.85 20.21 -5.00
C ASP A 168 9.68 21.16 -5.32
N HIS A 169 8.49 20.60 -5.63
CA HIS A 169 7.27 21.34 -5.97
C HIS A 169 7.39 22.25 -7.21
N SER A 170 8.31 22.00 -8.13
CA SER A 170 8.42 22.74 -9.39
C SER A 170 7.28 22.40 -10.38
N ILE A 171 6.66 21.22 -10.24
CA ILE A 171 5.41 20.92 -10.95
C ILE A 171 4.23 21.58 -10.21
N THR A 172 3.57 22.52 -10.88
CA THR A 172 2.36 23.16 -10.35
C THR A 172 1.19 22.18 -10.35
N ARG A 173 0.55 22.02 -9.20
CA ARG A 173 -0.67 21.20 -9.04
C ARG A 173 -1.85 22.07 -8.73
N LYS A 174 -2.86 22.06 -9.62
CA LYS A 174 -4.10 22.79 -9.44
C LYS A 174 -5.28 21.83 -9.33
N TYR A 175 -6.13 22.05 -8.34
CA TYR A 175 -7.33 21.25 -8.11
C TYR A 175 -8.56 22.16 -7.99
N GLU A 176 -9.70 21.61 -8.39
CA GLU A 176 -11.01 22.22 -8.16
C GLU A 176 -11.81 21.27 -7.27
N ALA A 177 -12.51 21.81 -6.28
CA ALA A 177 -13.31 21.03 -5.35
C ALA A 177 -14.62 21.72 -5.01
N LEU A 178 -15.70 20.95 -4.99
CA LEU A 178 -16.96 21.38 -4.42
C LEU A 178 -16.89 21.17 -2.90
N VAL A 179 -17.10 22.24 -2.14
CA VAL A 179 -17.06 22.22 -0.68
C VAL A 179 -18.46 22.52 -0.09
N PHE A 180 -18.66 22.12 1.17
CA PHE A 180 -19.85 22.54 1.93
C PHE A 180 -19.70 23.97 2.41
N ASP A 181 -20.80 24.70 2.40
CA ASP A 181 -20.90 26.10 2.78
C ASP A 181 -20.07 27.07 1.89
N ASN A 182 -20.30 28.37 2.09
CA ASN A 182 -19.53 29.40 1.40
C ASN A 182 -18.28 29.77 2.20
N LEU A 183 -17.18 29.90 1.50
CA LEU A 183 -15.96 30.46 2.08
C LEU A 183 -16.21 31.94 2.44
N LYS A 184 -15.68 32.37 3.58
CA LYS A 184 -15.82 33.77 4.04
C LYS A 184 -14.97 34.74 3.25
N GLN A 185 -13.96 34.26 2.57
CA GLN A 185 -13.00 35.01 1.77
C GLN A 185 -12.83 34.28 0.43
N ASP A 186 -12.66 35.07 -0.64
CA ASP A 186 -12.46 34.54 -1.99
C ASP A 186 -11.09 33.89 -2.18
N GLU A 187 -10.09 34.30 -1.40
CA GLU A 187 -8.73 33.78 -1.42
C GLU A 187 -8.19 33.59 -0.01
N GLY A 188 -7.32 32.60 0.16
CA GLY A 188 -6.67 32.35 1.45
C GLY A 188 -5.70 31.17 1.37
N THR A 189 -4.83 31.07 2.37
CA THR A 189 -3.89 29.98 2.53
C THR A 189 -4.24 29.17 3.78
N VAL A 190 -4.27 27.85 3.66
CA VAL A 190 -4.40 26.94 4.79
C VAL A 190 -3.13 26.14 4.89
N GLU A 191 -2.41 26.33 5.99
CA GLU A 191 -1.19 25.56 6.32
C GLU A 191 -1.47 24.74 7.58
N ALA A 192 -1.56 23.43 7.41
CA ALA A 192 -1.89 22.54 8.51
C ALA A 192 -1.33 21.12 8.26
N PRO A 193 -0.80 20.44 9.31
CA PRO A 193 -0.31 19.08 9.19
C PRO A 193 -1.48 18.11 8.97
N ILE A 194 -1.35 17.24 7.98
CA ILE A 194 -2.34 16.21 7.67
C ILE A 194 -1.81 14.85 8.09
N GLY A 195 -2.61 14.10 8.84
CA GLY A 195 -2.30 12.76 9.29
C GLY A 195 -3.53 11.87 9.39
N ARG A 196 -3.35 10.62 9.82
CA ARG A 196 -4.47 9.71 10.06
C ARG A 196 -5.35 10.21 11.20
N ASP A 197 -6.66 10.31 10.96
CA ASP A 197 -7.63 10.67 12.00
C ASP A 197 -7.52 9.67 13.18
N PRO A 198 -7.23 10.13 14.41
CA PRO A 198 -7.10 9.26 15.57
C PRO A 198 -8.42 8.55 15.95
N LYS A 199 -9.58 9.12 15.56
CA LYS A 199 -10.91 8.56 15.83
C LYS A 199 -11.40 7.64 14.72
N ASN A 200 -11.01 7.92 13.47
CA ASN A 200 -11.38 7.11 12.30
C ASN A 200 -10.20 6.96 11.33
N ARG A 201 -9.44 5.90 11.47
CA ARG A 201 -8.23 5.64 10.68
C ARG A 201 -8.46 5.49 9.17
N LEU A 202 -9.70 5.40 8.71
CA LEU A 202 -10.05 5.40 7.28
C LEU A 202 -10.03 6.82 6.68
N ARG A 203 -9.92 7.86 7.51
CA ARG A 203 -9.90 9.27 7.08
C ARG A 203 -8.55 9.91 7.37
N GLN A 204 -8.28 10.98 6.62
CA GLN A 204 -7.24 11.94 6.94
C GLN A 204 -7.88 13.11 7.71
N ALA A 205 -7.13 13.71 8.60
CA ALA A 205 -7.56 14.88 9.36
C ALA A 205 -6.36 15.80 9.61
N VAL A 206 -6.63 17.04 9.97
CA VAL A 206 -5.60 17.93 10.53
C VAL A 206 -5.22 17.40 11.91
N THR A 207 -3.96 17.04 12.10
CA THR A 207 -3.44 16.47 13.33
C THR A 207 -2.30 17.33 13.87
N TRP A 208 -2.62 18.18 14.84
CA TRP A 208 -1.61 18.90 15.63
C TRP A 208 -1.08 17.94 16.69
N GLN A 209 0.12 17.43 16.50
CA GLN A 209 0.85 16.69 17.54
C GLN A 209 1.88 17.59 18.20
#